data_13bbeb66dcae2cbaf06ba629e24899f0
#
_entry.id   13bbeb66dcae2cbaf06ba629e24899f0
#
_cell.length_a   1.000
_cell.length_b   1.000
_cell.length_c   1.000
_cell.angle_alpha   90.00
_cell.angle_beta   90.00
_cell.angle_gamma   90.00
#
_symmetry.space_group_name_H-M   'P 1'
#
loop_
_entity.id
_entity.type
_entity.pdbx_description
1 polymer ?
#
loop_
_entity_poly.entity_id
_entity_poly.type
_entity_poly.pdbx_seq_one_letter_code
_entity_poly.pdbx_strand_id
1 'polypeptide(L)'
;MANPKIVLDTKGLQQLKRTEPEKVSKWLDMKAEGLVTDIKLSFNTSPPGRTYTRGGVSHTASQEGYPPNEDIGTLRASIRWKPDGQFTRKIMDGVTYGIHLEDGTERIAPRPFMQPAFARLSKTIEQEAKSELGLEEGL
;
A
#
# COMPACT_ATOMS: atom_id res chain seq x y z
N MET A 1 -1.73 17.01 0.27
CA MET A 1 -2.47 15.92 0.87
C MET A 1 -1.57 15.01 1.68
N ALA A 2 -2.08 14.49 2.79
CA ALA A 2 -1.27 13.63 3.65
C ALA A 2 -1.08 12.25 3.01
N ASN A 3 0.14 11.74 3.03
CA ASN A 3 0.40 10.38 2.61
C ASN A 3 -0.18 9.41 3.64
N PRO A 4 -0.75 8.27 3.23
CA PRO A 4 -1.22 7.28 4.19
C PRO A 4 -0.06 6.71 4.99
N LYS A 5 -0.31 6.42 6.27
CA LYS A 5 0.71 5.82 7.13
C LYS A 5 0.05 4.97 8.20
N ILE A 6 0.79 3.99 8.69
CA ILE A 6 0.41 3.15 9.82
C ILE A 6 1.50 3.29 10.87
N VAL A 7 1.11 3.55 12.12
CA VAL A 7 2.03 3.65 13.25
C VAL A 7 1.63 2.63 14.30
N LEU A 8 2.60 1.84 14.75
CA LEU A 8 2.43 0.88 15.82
C LEU A 8 3.29 1.27 17.01
N ASP A 9 2.68 1.51 18.15
CA ASP A 9 3.40 1.97 19.35
C ASP A 9 3.00 1.24 20.63
N THR A 10 2.54 0.00 20.52
CA THR A 10 2.21 -0.80 21.70
C THR A 10 3.46 -1.02 22.57
N LYS A 11 3.25 -1.19 23.88
CA LYS A 11 4.36 -1.40 24.81
C LYS A 11 5.17 -2.65 24.48
N GLY A 12 4.48 -3.75 24.14
CA GLY A 12 5.14 -4.99 23.75
C GLY A 12 6.05 -4.83 22.55
N LEU A 13 5.59 -4.10 21.54
CA LEU A 13 6.39 -3.83 20.37
C LEU A 13 7.59 -2.92 20.68
N GLN A 14 7.39 -1.89 21.49
CA GLN A 14 8.49 -1.00 21.91
C GLN A 14 9.56 -1.77 22.67
N GLN A 15 9.14 -2.70 23.54
CA GLN A 15 10.08 -3.56 24.26
C GLN A 15 10.83 -4.48 23.31
N LEU A 16 10.13 -5.10 22.37
CA LEU A 16 10.73 -6.03 21.40
C LEU A 16 11.75 -5.33 20.50
N LYS A 17 11.52 -4.07 20.15
CA LYS A 17 12.50 -3.27 19.41
C LYS A 17 13.83 -3.15 20.14
N ARG A 18 13.80 -3.14 21.48
CA ARG A 18 15.02 -3.07 22.29
C ARG A 18 15.68 -4.43 22.47
N THR A 19 14.88 -5.48 22.66
CA THR A 19 15.41 -6.81 22.98
C THR A 19 15.71 -7.66 21.78
N GLU A 20 14.93 -7.55 20.72
CA GLU A 20 15.08 -8.32 19.48
C GLU A 20 14.86 -7.44 18.26
N PRO A 21 15.71 -6.43 18.04
CA PRO A 21 15.50 -5.45 16.96
C PRO A 21 15.48 -6.08 15.56
N GLU A 22 16.29 -7.10 15.33
CA GLU A 22 16.34 -7.76 14.01
C GLU A 22 15.06 -8.51 13.69
N LYS A 23 14.42 -9.09 14.71
CA LYS A 23 13.15 -9.78 14.54
C LYS A 23 12.07 -8.80 14.10
N VAL A 24 12.02 -7.63 14.72
CA VAL A 24 11.07 -6.57 14.36
C VAL A 24 11.36 -6.04 12.95
N SER A 25 12.64 -5.80 12.65
CA SER A 25 13.04 -5.29 11.33
C SER A 25 12.63 -6.25 10.21
N LYS A 26 12.89 -7.55 10.38
CA LYS A 26 12.51 -8.56 9.39
C LYS A 26 10.99 -8.66 9.24
N TRP A 27 10.27 -8.54 10.34
CA TRP A 27 8.80 -8.55 10.31
C TRP A 27 8.27 -7.36 9.50
N LEU A 28 8.87 -6.19 9.68
CA LEU A 28 8.51 -4.99 8.92
C LEU A 28 8.78 -5.16 7.42
N ASP A 29 9.90 -5.80 7.06
CA ASP A 29 10.19 -6.12 5.66
C ASP A 29 9.08 -6.99 5.06
N MET A 30 8.65 -8.00 5.80
CA MET A 30 7.60 -8.90 5.36
C MET A 30 6.27 -8.17 5.19
N LYS A 31 5.93 -7.26 6.12
CA LYS A 31 4.70 -6.47 6.02
C LYS A 31 4.76 -5.48 4.86
N ALA A 32 5.90 -4.87 4.63
CA ALA A 32 6.07 -3.97 3.49
C ALA A 32 5.93 -4.72 2.15
N GLU A 33 6.52 -5.89 2.04
CA GLU A 33 6.39 -6.74 0.83
C GLU A 33 4.93 -7.16 0.62
N GLY A 34 4.25 -7.56 1.69
CA GLY A 34 2.83 -7.91 1.62
C GLY A 34 1.95 -6.75 1.19
N LEU A 35 2.27 -5.54 1.67
CA LEU A 35 1.52 -4.35 1.29
C LEU A 35 1.74 -3.98 -0.18
N VAL A 36 2.97 -4.08 -0.68
CA VAL A 36 3.27 -3.87 -2.10
C VAL A 36 2.48 -4.88 -2.94
N THR A 37 2.46 -6.14 -2.54
CA THR A 37 1.71 -7.18 -3.23
C THR A 37 0.21 -6.87 -3.25
N ASP A 38 -0.35 -6.44 -2.12
CA ASP A 38 -1.78 -6.08 -2.03
C ASP A 38 -2.12 -4.91 -2.96
N ILE A 39 -1.25 -3.88 -3.00
CA ILE A 39 -1.43 -2.75 -3.91
C ILE A 39 -1.43 -3.23 -5.36
N LYS A 40 -0.45 -4.04 -5.75
CA LYS A 40 -0.35 -4.55 -7.11
C LYS A 40 -1.55 -5.42 -7.50
N LEU A 41 -2.04 -6.24 -6.58
CA LEU A 41 -3.19 -7.09 -6.83
C LEU A 41 -4.49 -6.29 -6.93
N SER A 42 -4.54 -5.09 -6.39
CA SER A 42 -5.73 -4.24 -6.47
C SER A 42 -5.96 -3.65 -7.87
N PHE A 43 -4.90 -3.61 -8.69
CA PHE A 43 -5.01 -3.09 -10.05
C PHE A 43 -5.80 -4.09 -10.91
N ASN A 44 -6.64 -3.55 -11.79
CA ASN A 44 -7.47 -4.33 -12.71
C ASN A 44 -8.57 -5.18 -12.04
N THR A 45 -8.81 -5.00 -10.73
CA THR A 45 -9.90 -5.69 -10.01
C THR A 45 -11.10 -4.78 -9.76
N SER A 46 -11.01 -3.53 -10.16
CA SER A 46 -12.04 -2.51 -9.90
C SER A 46 -13.23 -2.68 -10.83
N PRO A 47 -14.44 -2.23 -10.41
CA PRO A 47 -15.59 -2.19 -11.32
C PRO A 47 -15.26 -1.40 -12.58
N PRO A 48 -15.84 -1.77 -13.76
CA PRO A 48 -15.53 -1.08 -14.98
C PRO A 48 -16.07 0.35 -14.98
N GLY A 49 -15.27 1.27 -15.51
CA GLY A 49 -15.66 2.63 -15.77
C GLY A 49 -15.81 2.84 -17.27
N ARG A 50 -15.20 3.91 -17.77
CA ARG A 50 -15.30 4.31 -19.17
C ARG A 50 -14.35 3.50 -20.06
N THR A 51 -14.85 3.04 -21.21
CA THR A 51 -14.02 2.39 -22.22
C THR A 51 -13.58 3.44 -23.25
N TYR A 52 -12.30 3.38 -23.62
CA TYR A 52 -11.76 4.24 -24.69
C TYR A 52 -10.77 3.46 -25.54
N THR A 53 -10.51 3.97 -26.75
CA THR A 53 -9.61 3.32 -27.70
C THR A 53 -8.41 4.23 -27.92
N ARG A 54 -7.21 3.64 -27.86
CA ARG A 54 -5.96 4.36 -28.08
C ARG A 54 -5.08 3.51 -29.00
N GLY A 55 -4.72 4.07 -30.18
CA GLY A 55 -3.88 3.36 -31.14
C GLY A 55 -4.48 2.04 -31.63
N GLY A 56 -5.79 1.95 -31.76
CA GLY A 56 -6.46 0.73 -32.18
C GLY A 56 -6.71 -0.31 -31.10
N VAL A 57 -6.29 -0.01 -29.87
CA VAL A 57 -6.47 -0.89 -28.71
C VAL A 57 -7.51 -0.28 -27.77
N SER A 58 -8.52 -1.06 -27.42
CA SER A 58 -9.54 -0.64 -26.46
C SER A 58 -9.09 -0.92 -25.04
N HIS A 59 -9.34 0.01 -24.14
CA HIS A 59 -9.05 -0.12 -22.70
C HIS A 59 -10.25 0.39 -21.91
N THR A 60 -10.64 -0.35 -20.88
CA THR A 60 -11.70 0.05 -19.95
C THR A 60 -11.05 0.55 -18.67
N ALA A 61 -11.24 1.83 -18.36
CA ALA A 61 -10.76 2.42 -17.13
C ALA A 61 -11.51 1.83 -15.93
N SER A 62 -10.93 1.94 -14.75
CA SER A 62 -11.63 1.61 -13.51
C SER A 62 -12.75 2.62 -13.24
N GLN A 63 -13.73 2.23 -12.43
CA GLN A 63 -14.73 3.15 -11.93
C GLN A 63 -14.06 4.16 -11.00
N GLU A 64 -14.53 5.40 -11.01
CA GLU A 64 -14.02 6.46 -10.14
C GLU A 64 -14.11 6.04 -8.68
N GLY A 65 -13.08 6.38 -7.90
CA GLY A 65 -13.01 6.02 -6.48
C GLY A 65 -12.42 4.65 -6.20
N TYR A 66 -12.12 3.85 -7.24
CA TYR A 66 -11.51 2.53 -7.13
C TYR A 66 -10.08 2.54 -7.69
N PRO A 67 -9.24 1.55 -7.30
CA PRO A 67 -7.89 1.45 -7.86
C PRO A 67 -7.89 1.40 -9.38
N PRO A 68 -6.84 1.92 -10.04
CA PRO A 68 -6.81 1.99 -11.50
C PRO A 68 -6.78 0.62 -12.17
N ASN A 69 -7.37 0.55 -13.36
CA ASN A 69 -7.16 -0.56 -14.29
C ASN A 69 -5.95 -0.20 -15.15
N GLU A 70 -4.93 -1.03 -15.07
CA GLU A 70 -3.65 -0.78 -15.69
C GLU A 70 -3.66 -1.19 -17.16
N ASP A 71 -3.18 -0.31 -18.06
CA ASP A 71 -3.13 -0.62 -19.50
C ASP A 71 -1.70 -0.85 -20.01
N ILE A 72 -0.67 -0.36 -19.31
CA ILE A 72 0.72 -0.48 -19.77
C ILE A 72 1.68 -1.15 -18.78
N GLY A 73 1.24 -1.43 -17.58
CA GLY A 73 2.07 -2.09 -16.56
C GLY A 73 3.09 -1.20 -15.86
N THR A 74 3.24 0.04 -16.27
CA THR A 74 4.29 0.93 -15.75
C THR A 74 4.07 1.30 -14.28
N LEU A 75 2.85 1.68 -13.92
CA LEU A 75 2.52 2.03 -12.55
C LEU A 75 2.72 0.82 -11.63
N ARG A 76 2.17 -0.30 -12.01
CA ARG A 76 2.28 -1.55 -11.24
C ARG A 76 3.73 -1.93 -11.01
N ALA A 77 4.55 -1.91 -12.05
CA ALA A 77 5.97 -2.24 -11.96
C ALA A 77 6.75 -1.26 -11.09
N SER A 78 6.26 -0.02 -10.93
CA SER A 78 6.95 1.00 -10.16
C SER A 78 6.70 0.91 -8.66
N ILE A 79 5.68 0.16 -8.22
CA ILE A 79 5.36 0.04 -6.80
C ILE A 79 6.45 -0.78 -6.11
N ARG A 80 7.05 -0.21 -5.06
CA ARG A 80 8.12 -0.84 -4.31
C ARG A 80 8.17 -0.28 -2.90
N TRP A 81 8.95 -0.94 -2.04
CA TRP A 81 9.22 -0.43 -0.71
C TRP A 81 10.71 -0.30 -0.49
N LYS A 82 11.10 0.50 0.49
CA LYS A 82 12.47 0.58 0.97
C LYS A 82 12.47 0.81 2.48
N PRO A 83 13.55 0.41 3.16
CA PRO A 83 13.70 0.79 4.57
C PRO A 83 13.97 2.29 4.69
N ASP A 84 13.44 2.86 5.76
CA ASP A 84 13.67 4.26 6.13
C ASP A 84 14.05 4.26 7.61
N GLY A 85 15.28 3.81 7.90
CA GLY A 85 15.72 3.46 9.25
C GLY A 85 15.39 2.03 9.61
N GLN A 86 15.72 1.63 10.84
CA GLN A 86 15.57 0.24 11.27
C GLN A 86 14.11 -0.19 11.41
N PHE A 87 13.25 0.71 11.85
CA PHE A 87 11.88 0.37 12.21
C PHE A 87 10.81 1.07 11.38
N THR A 88 11.18 1.59 10.22
CA THR A 88 10.25 2.24 9.31
C THR A 88 10.44 1.70 7.89
N ARG A 89 9.35 1.48 7.20
CA ARG A 89 9.35 1.07 5.80
C ARG A 89 8.49 2.04 5.01
N LYS A 90 8.96 2.38 3.84
CA LYS A 90 8.33 3.36 2.96
C LYS A 90 7.86 2.67 1.68
N ILE A 91 6.59 2.85 1.36
CA ILE A 91 6.01 2.33 0.12
C ILE A 91 5.94 3.48 -0.87
N MET A 92 6.35 3.24 -2.11
CA MET A 92 6.46 4.29 -3.11
C MET A 92 6.12 3.80 -4.50
N ASP A 93 5.66 4.71 -5.35
CA ASP A 93 5.59 4.49 -6.78
C ASP A 93 6.67 5.32 -7.47
N GLY A 94 7.04 4.91 -8.68
CA GLY A 94 8.09 5.58 -9.45
C GLY A 94 7.58 6.40 -10.63
N VAL A 95 6.27 6.62 -10.71
CA VAL A 95 5.68 7.37 -11.82
C VAL A 95 5.08 8.69 -11.34
N THR A 96 5.21 9.72 -12.18
CA THR A 96 4.77 11.06 -11.82
C THR A 96 3.25 11.19 -11.75
N TYR A 97 2.52 10.37 -12.48
CA TYR A 97 1.06 10.44 -12.48
C TYR A 97 0.42 9.67 -11.31
N GLY A 98 1.19 8.94 -10.52
CA GLY A 98 0.65 8.16 -9.39
C GLY A 98 -0.11 9.01 -8.38
N ILE A 99 0.42 10.17 -8.04
CA ILE A 99 -0.24 11.08 -7.10
C ILE A 99 -1.58 11.58 -7.65
N HIS A 100 -1.67 11.81 -8.96
CA HIS A 100 -2.90 12.27 -9.59
C HIS A 100 -3.97 11.18 -9.57
N LEU A 101 -3.59 9.93 -9.68
CA LEU A 101 -4.51 8.81 -9.56
C LEU A 101 -5.02 8.68 -8.12
N GLU A 102 -4.13 8.80 -7.14
CA GLU A 102 -4.48 8.68 -5.73
C GLU A 102 -5.43 9.78 -5.28
N ASP A 103 -5.12 11.00 -5.61
CA ASP A 103 -5.77 12.20 -5.10
C ASP A 103 -6.78 12.82 -6.05
N GLY A 104 -6.71 12.49 -7.34
CA GLY A 104 -7.46 13.16 -8.37
C GLY A 104 -6.90 14.54 -8.69
N THR A 105 -7.48 15.18 -9.69
CA THR A 105 -7.18 16.56 -10.09
C THR A 105 -8.50 17.24 -10.40
N GLU A 106 -8.46 18.51 -10.83
CA GLU A 106 -9.66 19.22 -11.29
C GLU A 106 -10.37 18.52 -12.46
N ARG A 107 -9.61 17.72 -13.24
CA ARG A 107 -10.12 17.05 -14.46
C ARG A 107 -10.24 15.54 -14.30
N ILE A 108 -9.65 14.97 -13.25
CA ILE A 108 -9.58 13.53 -13.05
C ILE A 108 -10.11 13.20 -11.65
N ALA A 109 -11.13 12.34 -11.58
CA ALA A 109 -11.63 11.86 -10.30
C ALA A 109 -10.59 10.92 -9.66
N PRO A 110 -10.52 10.85 -8.33
CA PRO A 110 -9.58 9.96 -7.65
C PRO A 110 -9.77 8.50 -8.02
N ARG A 111 -8.65 7.79 -8.20
CA ARG A 111 -8.58 6.34 -8.32
C ARG A 111 -7.52 5.85 -7.35
N PRO A 112 -7.84 5.84 -6.04
CA PRO A 112 -6.85 5.54 -5.02
C PRO A 112 -6.38 4.09 -5.07
N PHE A 113 -5.09 3.88 -4.83
CA PHE A 113 -4.47 2.55 -4.77
C PHE A 113 -3.63 2.37 -3.50
N MET A 114 -3.06 3.44 -2.95
CA MET A 114 -2.29 3.39 -1.71
C MET A 114 -3.20 3.40 -0.48
N GLN A 115 -4.09 4.38 -0.37
CA GLN A 115 -4.93 4.55 0.81
C GLN A 115 -5.80 3.33 1.11
N PRO A 116 -6.48 2.71 0.13
CA PRO A 116 -7.27 1.51 0.43
C PRO A 116 -6.45 0.35 0.96
N ALA A 117 -5.24 0.14 0.42
CA ALA A 117 -4.36 -0.94 0.87
C ALA A 117 -3.88 -0.68 2.29
N PHE A 118 -3.47 0.55 2.59
CA PHE A 118 -3.07 0.93 3.95
C PHE A 118 -4.23 0.79 4.94
N ALA A 119 -5.45 1.17 4.52
CA ALA A 119 -6.63 1.02 5.36
C ALA A 119 -6.93 -0.46 5.69
N ARG A 120 -6.78 -1.35 4.70
CA ARG A 120 -6.97 -2.79 4.92
C ARG A 120 -5.95 -3.33 5.93
N LEU A 121 -4.68 -3.00 5.74
CA LEU A 121 -3.62 -3.48 6.63
C LEU A 121 -3.77 -2.88 8.04
N SER A 122 -4.16 -1.62 8.15
CA SER A 122 -4.30 -0.96 9.46
C SER A 122 -5.33 -1.64 10.36
N LYS A 123 -6.31 -2.33 9.78
CA LYS A 123 -7.34 -3.05 10.55
C LYS A 123 -6.80 -4.33 11.20
N THR A 124 -5.75 -4.91 10.67
CA THR A 124 -5.27 -6.23 11.08
C THR A 124 -3.85 -6.23 11.61
N ILE A 125 -3.05 -5.21 11.33
CA ILE A 125 -1.61 -5.25 11.59
C ILE A 125 -1.26 -5.38 13.07
N GLU A 126 -2.04 -4.79 13.96
CA GLU A 126 -1.78 -4.91 15.39
C GLU A 126 -1.98 -6.34 15.86
N GLN A 127 -3.04 -7.00 15.39
CA GLN A 127 -3.27 -8.40 15.69
C GLN A 127 -2.22 -9.31 15.06
N GLU A 128 -1.77 -8.99 13.84
CA GLU A 128 -0.68 -9.69 13.18
C GLU A 128 0.62 -9.56 13.96
N ALA A 129 0.91 -8.36 14.51
CA ALA A 129 2.07 -8.15 15.35
C ALA A 129 2.03 -9.03 16.59
N LYS A 130 0.88 -9.11 17.23
CA LYS A 130 0.71 -9.95 18.43
C LYS A 130 0.95 -11.42 18.13
N SER A 131 0.35 -11.95 17.06
CA SER A 131 0.46 -13.37 16.75
C SER A 131 1.81 -13.73 16.12
N GLU A 132 2.31 -12.90 15.20
CA GLU A 132 3.52 -13.23 14.45
C GLU A 132 4.81 -12.90 15.19
N LEU A 133 4.78 -11.90 16.07
CA LEU A 133 5.94 -11.54 16.90
C LEU A 133 5.88 -12.12 18.30
N GLY A 134 4.82 -12.85 18.61
CA GLY A 134 4.67 -13.48 19.93
C GLY A 134 4.43 -12.48 21.06
N LEU A 135 3.79 -11.35 20.78
CA LEU A 135 3.48 -10.37 21.81
C LEU A 135 2.30 -10.85 22.65
N GLU A 136 2.39 -10.60 23.97
CA GLU A 136 1.29 -10.90 24.86
C GLU A 136 0.15 -9.92 24.66
N GLU A 137 -1.08 -10.40 24.83
CA GLU A 137 -2.25 -9.57 24.73
C GLU A 137 -2.26 -8.53 25.85
N GLY A 138 -2.56 -7.28 25.49
CA GLY A 138 -2.59 -6.18 26.45
C GLY A 138 -1.27 -5.46 26.66
N LEU A 139 -0.22 -5.88 26.00
CA LEU A 139 1.08 -5.20 26.05
C LEU A 139 1.27 -4.17 24.96
#